data_df4b2c973e1e3d5ec5cb48868f988591
#
_entry.id   df4b2c973e1e3d5ec5cb48868f988591
#
_cell.length_a   1.000
_cell.length_b   1.000
_cell.length_c   1.000
_cell.angle_alpha   90.00
_cell.angle_beta   90.00
_cell.angle_gamma   90.00
#
_symmetry.space_group_name_H-M   'P 1'
#
loop_
_entity.id
_entity.type
_entity.pdbx_description
1 polymer ?
#
loop_
_entity_poly.entity_id
_entity_poly.type
_entity_poly.pdbx_seq_one_letter_code
_entity_poly.pdbx_strand_id
1 'polypeptide(L)'
;MVVARFPPEHTAVHTVVMIRGSLEHQGRERTFTIIEPGEPDGADSPAETLFVFFHGSQQSGTVTRKFTNFTFDSLADRGCFVVYPDGVEQHFNDARLGLDEQTRHLGVDDVGFFISLVRYMNQHHGITRVFIAGYSNGGQMVLRLMHEVPKMIAGAATIAANLPTPGNTLPEVLRHRAHPIPYLAMAGTADPFSPYSGGDAGIGSQHRRGHGLSAHESAAYFAQRNGASNLEPTKTRRSPAVVVDRWDGEHPVELWTLIGVGHLVPSNKNYPDFLGPSTDQLVAAEVIADFFGL
;
A
#
# COMPACT_ATOMS: atom_id res chain seq x y z
N MET A 1 -13.62 54.65 -10.90
CA MET A 1 -13.85 53.45 -10.12
C MET A 1 -13.92 52.31 -11.10
N VAL A 2 -12.79 51.62 -11.31
CA VAL A 2 -12.66 50.53 -12.27
C VAL A 2 -12.93 49.24 -11.53
N VAL A 3 -14.01 48.55 -11.87
CA VAL A 3 -14.37 47.24 -11.31
C VAL A 3 -13.64 46.19 -12.14
N ALA A 4 -12.59 45.59 -11.58
CA ALA A 4 -11.94 44.41 -12.18
C ALA A 4 -12.89 43.21 -12.04
N ARG A 5 -13.35 42.69 -13.19
CA ARG A 5 -14.02 41.38 -13.27
C ARG A 5 -12.94 40.30 -13.36
N PHE A 6 -12.86 39.46 -12.34
CA PHE A 6 -12.11 38.20 -12.44
C PHE A 6 -12.95 37.22 -13.26
N PRO A 7 -12.34 36.47 -14.20
CA PRO A 7 -13.06 35.39 -14.87
C PRO A 7 -13.35 34.28 -13.84
N PRO A 8 -14.47 33.52 -14.00
CA PRO A 8 -14.75 32.38 -13.14
C PRO A 8 -13.66 31.32 -13.33
N GLU A 9 -13.07 30.87 -12.23
CA GLU A 9 -12.24 29.69 -12.22
C GLU A 9 -13.13 28.51 -12.64
N HIS A 10 -12.89 27.96 -13.82
CA HIS A 10 -13.44 26.69 -14.24
C HIS A 10 -12.75 25.60 -13.42
N THR A 11 -13.27 25.26 -12.25
CA THR A 11 -13.02 23.95 -11.64
C THR A 11 -13.71 22.91 -12.49
N ALA A 12 -12.95 22.28 -13.37
CA ALA A 12 -13.40 21.09 -14.08
C ALA A 12 -13.73 20.03 -12.99
N VAL A 13 -15.00 19.71 -12.84
CA VAL A 13 -15.43 18.58 -12.00
C VAL A 13 -15.07 17.33 -12.80
N HIS A 14 -13.88 16.76 -12.56
CA HIS A 14 -13.54 15.47 -13.12
C HIS A 14 -14.49 14.42 -12.54
N THR A 15 -15.35 13.88 -13.40
CA THR A 15 -16.24 12.78 -13.02
C THR A 15 -15.39 11.52 -12.87
N VAL A 16 -15.10 11.13 -11.64
CA VAL A 16 -14.41 9.88 -11.34
C VAL A 16 -15.31 8.72 -11.77
N VAL A 17 -14.87 7.94 -12.74
CA VAL A 17 -15.58 6.72 -13.16
C VAL A 17 -15.15 5.58 -12.24
N MET A 18 -16.14 4.99 -11.55
CA MET A 18 -15.93 3.84 -10.67
C MET A 18 -16.62 2.61 -11.26
N ILE A 19 -15.86 1.55 -11.47
CA ILE A 19 -16.34 0.27 -11.99
C ILE A 19 -16.14 -0.82 -10.93
N ARG A 20 -17.17 -1.67 -10.74
CA ARG A 20 -17.06 -2.92 -10.00
C ARG A 20 -16.74 -4.04 -10.99
N GLY A 21 -15.60 -4.69 -10.79
CA GLY A 21 -15.16 -5.83 -11.60
C GLY A 21 -15.11 -7.13 -10.81
N SER A 22 -15.09 -8.24 -11.53
CA SER A 22 -14.79 -9.55 -10.96
C SER A 22 -13.98 -10.43 -11.93
N LEU A 23 -13.23 -11.36 -11.35
CA LEU A 23 -12.48 -12.40 -12.07
C LEU A 23 -12.72 -13.74 -11.38
N GLU A 24 -12.85 -14.81 -12.17
CA GLU A 24 -12.79 -16.13 -11.60
C GLU A 24 -11.32 -16.54 -11.38
N HIS A 25 -11.00 -16.95 -10.15
CA HIS A 25 -9.68 -17.46 -9.80
C HIS A 25 -9.81 -18.66 -8.86
N GLN A 26 -9.30 -19.81 -9.27
CA GLN A 26 -9.37 -21.09 -8.53
C GLN A 26 -10.80 -21.47 -8.08
N GLY A 27 -11.81 -21.35 -8.98
CA GLY A 27 -13.20 -21.66 -8.68
C GLY A 27 -13.90 -20.69 -7.73
N ARG A 28 -13.33 -19.49 -7.53
CA ARG A 28 -13.91 -18.42 -6.73
C ARG A 28 -14.07 -17.16 -7.55
N GLU A 29 -15.20 -16.51 -7.45
CA GLU A 29 -15.35 -15.15 -7.94
C GLU A 29 -14.59 -14.20 -7.01
N ARG A 30 -13.61 -13.46 -7.56
CA ARG A 30 -12.80 -12.48 -6.86
C ARG A 30 -13.16 -11.09 -7.39
N THR A 31 -13.61 -10.24 -6.49
CA THR A 31 -14.12 -8.92 -6.84
C THR A 31 -13.11 -7.82 -6.55
N PHE A 32 -13.25 -6.70 -7.26
CA PHE A 32 -12.42 -5.51 -7.08
C PHE A 32 -13.18 -4.25 -7.55
N THR A 33 -12.72 -3.10 -7.09
CA THR A 33 -13.20 -1.79 -7.56
C THR A 33 -12.10 -1.12 -8.36
N ILE A 34 -12.42 -0.59 -9.55
CA ILE A 34 -11.53 0.20 -10.40
C ILE A 34 -11.98 1.66 -10.33
N ILE A 35 -11.02 2.56 -10.17
CA ILE A 35 -11.18 3.99 -10.43
C ILE A 35 -10.39 4.27 -11.69
N GLU A 36 -11.08 4.70 -12.73
CA GLU A 36 -10.44 5.02 -14.00
C GLU A 36 -9.86 6.43 -13.99
N PRO A 37 -8.70 6.63 -14.63
CA PRO A 37 -8.19 7.97 -14.86
C PRO A 37 -9.19 8.75 -15.73
N GLY A 38 -9.34 10.05 -15.42
CA GLY A 38 -10.02 10.97 -16.31
C GLY A 38 -9.32 11.03 -17.68
N GLU A 39 -10.04 11.46 -18.71
CA GLU A 39 -9.38 11.75 -19.99
C GLU A 39 -8.37 12.88 -19.76
N PRO A 40 -7.07 12.66 -20.03
CA PRO A 40 -6.10 13.70 -19.84
C PRO A 40 -6.33 14.81 -20.86
N ASP A 41 -6.43 16.05 -20.38
CA ASP A 41 -6.49 17.23 -21.25
C ASP A 41 -5.25 17.25 -22.16
N GLY A 42 -5.38 16.78 -23.41
CA GLY A 42 -4.37 16.90 -24.46
C GLY A 42 -3.23 15.87 -24.42
N ALA A 43 -3.33 14.77 -23.70
CA ALA A 43 -2.34 13.70 -23.76
C ALA A 43 -2.74 12.65 -24.82
N ASP A 44 -1.90 12.50 -25.85
CA ASP A 44 -2.07 11.49 -26.92
C ASP A 44 -1.74 10.04 -26.46
N SER A 45 -1.40 9.85 -25.21
CA SER A 45 -0.99 8.53 -24.68
C SER A 45 -1.99 8.00 -23.66
N PRO A 46 -2.45 6.74 -23.82
CA PRO A 46 -3.34 6.11 -22.85
C PRO A 46 -2.63 5.96 -21.50
N ALA A 47 -3.41 5.95 -20.42
CA ALA A 47 -2.90 5.66 -19.10
C ALA A 47 -2.37 4.21 -19.04
N GLU A 48 -1.08 4.05 -18.78
CA GLU A 48 -0.40 2.74 -18.75
C GLU A 48 -0.03 2.29 -17.33
N THR A 49 -0.39 3.08 -16.33
CA THR A 49 -0.01 2.83 -14.94
C THR A 49 -1.19 2.31 -14.13
N LEU A 50 -0.95 1.21 -13.43
CA LEU A 50 -1.85 0.61 -12.46
C LEU A 50 -1.33 0.83 -11.04
N PHE A 51 -2.18 1.33 -10.16
CA PHE A 51 -1.94 1.38 -8.72
C PHE A 51 -2.92 0.46 -8.00
N VAL A 52 -2.44 -0.55 -7.29
CA VAL A 52 -3.28 -1.49 -6.54
C VAL A 52 -3.15 -1.24 -5.05
N PHE A 53 -4.27 -0.96 -4.37
CA PHE A 53 -4.30 -0.75 -2.92
C PHE A 53 -4.99 -1.90 -2.20
N PHE A 54 -4.24 -2.64 -1.38
CA PHE A 54 -4.71 -3.76 -0.57
C PHE A 54 -5.23 -3.29 0.79
N HIS A 55 -6.46 -3.64 1.11
CA HIS A 55 -7.14 -3.24 2.35
C HIS A 55 -6.62 -3.94 3.61
N GLY A 56 -6.90 -3.38 4.78
CA GLY A 56 -6.63 -4.01 6.08
C GLY A 56 -7.61 -5.13 6.44
N SER A 57 -7.34 -5.81 7.56
CA SER A 57 -8.24 -6.83 8.11
C SER A 57 -9.66 -6.31 8.30
N GLN A 58 -10.65 -7.17 8.04
CA GLN A 58 -12.08 -6.91 8.19
C GLN A 58 -12.60 -5.75 7.31
N GLN A 59 -11.91 -5.49 6.21
CA GLN A 59 -12.31 -4.50 5.22
C GLN A 59 -12.63 -5.15 3.87
N SER A 60 -13.04 -4.32 2.93
CA SER A 60 -13.14 -4.59 1.49
C SER A 60 -12.55 -3.42 0.72
N GLY A 61 -12.40 -3.52 -0.58
CA GLY A 61 -11.96 -2.42 -1.42
C GLY A 61 -12.83 -1.16 -1.25
N THR A 62 -14.15 -1.31 -1.17
CA THR A 62 -15.06 -0.18 -0.91
C THR A 62 -14.91 0.40 0.50
N VAL A 63 -14.70 -0.45 1.51
CA VAL A 63 -14.50 0.01 2.89
C VAL A 63 -13.19 0.76 3.02
N THR A 64 -12.10 0.23 2.46
CA THR A 64 -10.79 0.88 2.54
C THR A 64 -10.75 2.22 1.82
N ARG A 65 -11.45 2.38 0.69
CA ARG A 65 -11.62 3.70 0.02
C ARG A 65 -12.22 4.75 0.97
N LYS A 66 -13.29 4.40 1.68
CA LYS A 66 -13.90 5.28 2.69
C LYS A 66 -12.98 5.47 3.91
N PHE A 67 -12.28 4.41 4.32
CA PHE A 67 -11.34 4.45 5.42
C PHE A 67 -10.19 5.41 5.14
N THR A 68 -9.65 5.43 3.93
CA THR A 68 -8.60 6.34 3.49
C THR A 68 -9.12 7.71 3.02
N ASN A 69 -10.38 8.03 3.29
CA ASN A 69 -11.02 9.27 2.84
C ASN A 69 -10.91 9.50 1.32
N PHE A 70 -10.94 8.41 0.55
CA PHE A 70 -10.80 8.40 -0.92
C PHE A 70 -9.48 9.03 -1.44
N THR A 71 -8.48 9.25 -0.59
CA THR A 71 -7.25 9.95 -0.99
C THR A 71 -6.45 9.23 -2.08
N PHE A 72 -6.53 7.89 -2.16
CA PHE A 72 -5.88 7.16 -3.24
C PHE A 72 -6.63 7.24 -4.58
N ASP A 73 -7.92 7.60 -4.57
CA ASP A 73 -8.67 7.83 -5.81
C ASP A 73 -8.07 8.99 -6.62
N SER A 74 -7.46 9.98 -5.97
CA SER A 74 -6.81 11.12 -6.63
C SER A 74 -5.61 10.74 -7.51
N LEU A 75 -5.09 9.51 -7.39
CA LEU A 75 -4.09 9.00 -8.33
C LEU A 75 -4.65 8.82 -9.75
N ALA A 76 -5.98 8.73 -9.88
CA ALA A 76 -6.63 8.76 -11.18
C ALA A 76 -6.46 10.12 -11.89
N ASP A 77 -6.41 11.22 -11.15
CA ASP A 77 -6.12 12.56 -11.68
C ASP A 77 -4.67 12.68 -12.17
N ARG A 78 -3.79 11.76 -11.71
CA ARG A 78 -2.39 11.63 -12.15
C ARG A 78 -2.21 10.59 -13.26
N GLY A 79 -3.30 10.14 -13.90
CA GLY A 79 -3.28 9.20 -15.02
C GLY A 79 -3.11 7.73 -14.62
N CYS A 80 -3.43 7.36 -13.38
CA CYS A 80 -3.35 5.96 -12.93
C CYS A 80 -4.72 5.30 -12.89
N PHE A 81 -4.82 4.05 -13.35
CA PHE A 81 -5.90 3.18 -12.90
C PHE A 81 -5.67 2.81 -11.45
N VAL A 82 -6.64 3.09 -10.57
CA VAL A 82 -6.54 2.69 -9.16
C VAL A 82 -7.46 1.52 -8.89
N VAL A 83 -6.91 0.41 -8.40
CA VAL A 83 -7.66 -0.82 -8.14
C VAL A 83 -7.61 -1.20 -6.67
N TYR A 84 -8.78 -1.50 -6.13
CA TYR A 84 -8.96 -1.99 -4.77
C TYR A 84 -9.53 -3.41 -4.82
N PRO A 85 -8.69 -4.45 -4.73
CA PRO A 85 -9.14 -5.84 -4.68
C PRO A 85 -9.82 -6.15 -3.34
N ASP A 86 -10.76 -7.11 -3.35
CA ASP A 86 -11.35 -7.65 -2.13
C ASP A 86 -10.65 -8.95 -1.71
N GLY A 87 -10.22 -9.00 -0.45
CA GLY A 87 -9.77 -10.22 0.20
C GLY A 87 -10.93 -11.17 0.50
N VAL A 88 -10.69 -12.48 0.38
CA VAL A 88 -11.68 -13.50 0.76
C VAL A 88 -11.90 -13.44 2.27
N GLU A 89 -13.17 -13.47 2.71
CA GLU A 89 -13.55 -13.29 4.11
C GLU A 89 -12.89 -12.04 4.73
N GLN A 90 -12.80 -10.96 3.92
CA GLN A 90 -12.28 -9.65 4.32
C GLN A 90 -10.79 -9.66 4.75
N HIS A 91 -10.02 -10.66 4.28
CA HIS A 91 -8.59 -10.79 4.54
C HIS A 91 -7.85 -11.29 3.31
N PHE A 92 -6.58 -10.88 3.18
CA PHE A 92 -5.63 -11.49 2.25
C PHE A 92 -4.80 -12.57 2.97
N ASN A 93 -4.51 -13.64 2.26
CA ASN A 93 -3.61 -14.70 2.68
C ASN A 93 -2.16 -14.21 2.56
N ASP A 94 -1.70 -13.50 3.56
CA ASP A 94 -0.48 -12.69 3.57
C ASP A 94 0.81 -13.47 3.89
N ALA A 95 1.93 -12.77 4.11
CA ALA A 95 3.26 -13.34 4.31
C ALA A 95 3.46 -14.09 5.63
N ARG A 96 2.58 -13.90 6.63
CA ARG A 96 2.79 -14.37 8.01
C ARG A 96 2.35 -15.82 8.22
N LEU A 97 3.14 -16.62 8.90
CA LEU A 97 2.70 -17.94 9.42
C LEU A 97 1.59 -17.78 10.47
N GLY A 98 1.70 -16.78 11.33
CA GLY A 98 0.76 -16.52 12.42
C GLY A 98 -0.58 -15.90 12.01
N LEU A 99 -0.91 -15.88 10.71
CA LEU A 99 -2.22 -15.45 10.24
C LEU A 99 -3.25 -16.57 10.48
N ASP A 100 -4.07 -16.42 11.49
CA ASP A 100 -5.16 -17.35 11.82
C ASP A 100 -6.50 -16.76 11.39
N GLU A 101 -6.76 -16.78 10.07
CA GLU A 101 -7.96 -16.26 9.42
C GLU A 101 -8.48 -17.25 8.38
N GLN A 102 -9.77 -17.15 8.06
CA GLN A 102 -10.45 -18.07 7.15
C GLN A 102 -9.79 -18.14 5.79
N THR A 103 -9.28 -17.00 5.26
CA THR A 103 -8.53 -16.97 3.99
C THR A 103 -7.30 -17.90 4.01
N ARG A 104 -6.62 -18.04 5.16
CA ARG A 104 -5.51 -18.97 5.35
C ARG A 104 -5.98 -20.42 5.39
N HIS A 105 -7.03 -20.72 6.15
CA HIS A 105 -7.58 -22.07 6.29
C HIS A 105 -8.14 -22.61 4.96
N LEU A 106 -8.69 -21.73 4.14
CA LEU A 106 -9.19 -22.06 2.80
C LEU A 106 -8.07 -22.16 1.74
N GLY A 107 -6.82 -21.87 2.10
CA GLY A 107 -5.69 -21.89 1.16
C GLY A 107 -5.86 -20.92 -0.01
N VAL A 108 -6.44 -19.73 0.24
CA VAL A 108 -6.71 -18.77 -0.83
C VAL A 108 -5.41 -18.33 -1.50
N ASP A 109 -5.38 -18.40 -2.84
CA ASP A 109 -4.24 -17.96 -3.64
C ASP A 109 -4.40 -16.48 -4.05
N ASP A 110 -4.06 -15.58 -3.14
CA ASP A 110 -4.10 -14.14 -3.40
C ASP A 110 -2.95 -13.67 -4.31
N VAL A 111 -1.83 -14.40 -4.34
CA VAL A 111 -0.73 -14.13 -5.29
C VAL A 111 -1.16 -14.40 -6.71
N GLY A 112 -1.76 -15.56 -6.99
CA GLY A 112 -2.30 -15.89 -8.31
C GLY A 112 -3.45 -14.98 -8.71
N PHE A 113 -4.29 -14.57 -7.78
CA PHE A 113 -5.33 -13.58 -8.04
C PHE A 113 -4.73 -12.24 -8.46
N PHE A 114 -3.70 -11.73 -7.77
CA PHE A 114 -2.99 -10.51 -8.17
C PHE A 114 -2.41 -10.63 -9.59
N ILE A 115 -1.77 -11.75 -9.92
CA ILE A 115 -1.26 -12.01 -11.27
C ILE A 115 -2.38 -11.94 -12.31
N SER A 116 -3.54 -12.56 -12.01
CA SER A 116 -4.71 -12.57 -12.89
C SER A 116 -5.30 -11.17 -13.07
N LEU A 117 -5.36 -10.39 -11.98
CA LEU A 117 -5.82 -9.00 -12.00
C LEU A 117 -4.91 -8.11 -12.87
N VAL A 118 -3.60 -8.19 -12.70
CA VAL A 118 -2.64 -7.43 -13.51
C VAL A 118 -2.75 -7.80 -14.99
N ARG A 119 -2.89 -9.09 -15.31
CA ARG A 119 -3.11 -9.55 -16.69
C ARG A 119 -4.41 -9.02 -17.28
N TYR A 120 -5.49 -9.05 -16.50
CA TYR A 120 -6.77 -8.48 -16.90
C TYR A 120 -6.63 -7.00 -17.23
N MET A 121 -6.02 -6.22 -16.33
CA MET A 121 -5.81 -4.78 -16.53
C MET A 121 -4.91 -4.49 -17.75
N ASN A 122 -3.85 -5.29 -17.95
CA ASN A 122 -3.02 -5.15 -19.14
C ASN A 122 -3.81 -5.43 -20.44
N GLN A 123 -4.61 -6.49 -20.48
CA GLN A 123 -5.38 -6.88 -21.67
C GLN A 123 -6.47 -5.86 -22.04
N HIS A 124 -7.09 -5.21 -21.05
CA HIS A 124 -8.22 -4.31 -21.27
C HIS A 124 -7.84 -2.83 -21.34
N HIS A 125 -6.73 -2.46 -20.69
CA HIS A 125 -6.32 -1.07 -20.52
C HIS A 125 -4.85 -0.81 -20.90
N GLY A 126 -4.12 -1.79 -21.42
CA GLY A 126 -2.73 -1.61 -21.88
C GLY A 126 -1.72 -1.32 -20.75
N ILE A 127 -1.96 -1.80 -19.54
CA ILE A 127 -1.11 -1.51 -18.38
C ILE A 127 0.29 -2.09 -18.58
N THR A 128 1.32 -1.26 -18.40
CA THR A 128 2.74 -1.63 -18.48
C THR A 128 3.49 -1.45 -17.16
N ARG A 129 3.02 -0.54 -16.28
CA ARG A 129 3.65 -0.26 -14.97
C ARG A 129 2.67 -0.53 -13.84
N VAL A 130 3.11 -1.27 -12.83
CA VAL A 130 2.27 -1.66 -11.68
C VAL A 130 2.93 -1.22 -10.38
N PHE A 131 2.26 -0.36 -9.65
CA PHE A 131 2.61 0.02 -8.28
C PHE A 131 1.61 -0.59 -7.31
N ILE A 132 2.09 -1.00 -6.14
CA ILE A 132 1.24 -1.61 -5.12
C ILE A 132 1.43 -0.92 -3.78
N ALA A 133 0.34 -0.74 -3.07
CA ALA A 133 0.37 -0.31 -1.68
C ALA A 133 -0.63 -1.11 -0.84
N GLY A 134 -0.41 -1.15 0.47
CA GLY A 134 -1.34 -1.83 1.35
C GLY A 134 -1.25 -1.39 2.80
N TYR A 135 -2.36 -1.51 3.49
CA TYR A 135 -2.51 -1.18 4.89
C TYR A 135 -2.66 -2.44 5.75
N SER A 136 -1.92 -2.55 6.84
CA SER A 136 -2.06 -3.64 7.82
C SER A 136 -1.95 -5.04 7.17
N ASN A 137 -3.01 -5.87 7.17
CA ASN A 137 -3.04 -7.15 6.43
C ASN A 137 -2.75 -6.96 4.93
N GLY A 138 -3.28 -5.91 4.29
CA GLY A 138 -2.94 -5.56 2.92
C GLY A 138 -1.46 -5.19 2.75
N GLY A 139 -0.85 -4.51 3.72
CA GLY A 139 0.60 -4.27 3.75
C GLY A 139 1.41 -5.56 3.85
N GLN A 140 0.94 -6.54 4.64
CA GLN A 140 1.54 -7.88 4.71
C GLN A 140 1.39 -8.65 3.38
N MET A 141 0.28 -8.42 2.66
CA MET A 141 0.11 -8.96 1.30
C MET A 141 1.09 -8.33 0.31
N VAL A 142 1.31 -7.02 0.39
CA VAL A 142 2.35 -6.32 -0.39
C VAL A 142 3.73 -6.93 -0.13
N LEU A 143 4.11 -7.15 1.15
CA LEU A 143 5.37 -7.79 1.50
C LEU A 143 5.49 -9.21 0.88
N ARG A 144 4.40 -9.98 0.85
CA ARG A 144 4.36 -11.28 0.18
C ARG A 144 4.60 -11.15 -1.33
N LEU A 145 3.91 -10.24 -2.00
CA LEU A 145 4.03 -10.00 -3.45
C LEU A 145 5.44 -9.54 -3.84
N MET A 146 6.07 -8.69 -3.04
CA MET A 146 7.46 -8.25 -3.25
C MET A 146 8.46 -9.40 -3.20
N HIS A 147 8.13 -10.51 -2.58
CA HIS A 147 8.96 -11.72 -2.56
C HIS A 147 8.60 -12.67 -3.68
N GLU A 148 7.32 -12.98 -3.87
CA GLU A 148 6.89 -14.05 -4.77
C GLU A 148 6.79 -13.61 -6.24
N VAL A 149 6.42 -12.35 -6.52
CA VAL A 149 6.22 -11.83 -7.89
C VAL A 149 6.85 -10.45 -8.15
N PRO A 150 8.08 -10.21 -7.66
CA PRO A 150 8.69 -8.87 -7.69
C PRO A 150 8.83 -8.28 -9.10
N LYS A 151 9.00 -9.11 -10.13
CA LYS A 151 9.18 -8.66 -11.52
C LYS A 151 7.94 -8.02 -12.14
N MET A 152 6.78 -8.16 -11.49
CA MET A 152 5.54 -7.52 -11.93
C MET A 152 5.34 -6.15 -11.28
N ILE A 153 6.22 -5.73 -10.37
CA ILE A 153 6.03 -4.59 -9.48
C ILE A 153 7.10 -3.54 -9.77
N ALA A 154 6.67 -2.35 -10.15
CA ALA A 154 7.55 -1.20 -10.40
C ALA A 154 7.89 -0.44 -9.11
N GLY A 155 7.06 -0.54 -8.07
CA GLY A 155 7.29 0.04 -6.76
C GLY A 155 6.25 -0.43 -5.75
N ALA A 156 6.61 -0.48 -4.47
CA ALA A 156 5.76 -0.99 -3.40
C ALA A 156 5.76 -0.09 -2.17
N ALA A 157 4.59 0.04 -1.52
CA ALA A 157 4.48 0.76 -0.25
C ALA A 157 3.68 -0.04 0.79
N THR A 158 4.10 0.04 2.05
CA THR A 158 3.36 -0.52 3.18
C THR A 158 3.02 0.54 4.21
N ILE A 159 1.83 0.45 4.77
CA ILE A 159 1.36 1.35 5.82
C ILE A 159 0.95 0.48 7.01
N ALA A 160 1.54 0.76 8.19
CA ALA A 160 1.29 0.04 9.43
C ALA A 160 1.48 -1.50 9.30
N ALA A 161 2.56 -1.91 8.61
CA ALA A 161 2.90 -3.30 8.39
C ALA A 161 4.42 -3.48 8.35
N ASN A 162 4.96 -4.15 9.34
CA ASN A 162 6.38 -4.51 9.43
C ASN A 162 6.61 -5.92 8.88
N LEU A 163 7.81 -6.19 8.37
CA LEU A 163 8.19 -7.51 7.89
C LEU A 163 8.09 -8.54 9.03
N PRO A 164 7.43 -9.70 8.83
CA PRO A 164 7.45 -10.75 9.84
C PRO A 164 8.86 -11.28 10.04
N THR A 165 9.17 -11.72 11.27
CA THR A 165 10.45 -12.40 11.54
C THR A 165 10.55 -13.69 10.70
N PRO A 166 11.76 -14.22 10.42
CA PRO A 166 11.89 -15.47 9.65
C PRO A 166 11.09 -16.64 10.23
N GLY A 167 10.97 -16.73 11.56
CA GLY A 167 10.15 -17.75 12.24
C GLY A 167 8.64 -17.54 12.10
N ASN A 168 8.20 -16.37 11.65
CA ASN A 168 6.80 -16.02 11.41
C ASN A 168 6.49 -15.79 9.92
N THR A 169 7.42 -16.13 9.02
CA THR A 169 7.27 -15.93 7.58
C THR A 169 6.95 -17.25 6.89
N LEU A 170 6.04 -17.22 5.93
CA LEU A 170 5.71 -18.38 5.09
C LEU A 170 6.97 -18.91 4.38
N PRO A 171 7.18 -20.24 4.32
CA PRO A 171 8.31 -20.82 3.62
C PRO A 171 8.40 -20.43 2.14
N GLU A 172 7.25 -20.20 1.49
CA GLU A 172 7.15 -19.74 0.10
C GLU A 172 7.84 -18.39 -0.05
N VAL A 173 7.57 -17.45 0.84
CA VAL A 173 8.16 -16.10 0.86
C VAL A 173 9.68 -16.17 1.03
N LEU A 174 10.16 -17.03 1.92
CA LEU A 174 11.60 -17.16 2.23
C LEU A 174 12.42 -17.77 1.08
N ARG A 175 11.80 -18.51 0.16
CA ARG A 175 12.50 -19.21 -0.94
C ARG A 175 12.89 -18.32 -2.10
N HIS A 176 12.27 -17.15 -2.22
CA HIS A 176 12.45 -16.31 -3.40
C HIS A 176 13.73 -15.48 -3.31
N ARG A 177 14.45 -15.41 -4.46
CA ARG A 177 15.64 -14.57 -4.57
C ARG A 177 15.27 -13.09 -4.50
N ALA A 178 16.18 -12.30 -3.95
CA ALA A 178 16.06 -10.86 -3.96
C ALA A 178 15.89 -10.33 -5.40
N HIS A 179 14.95 -9.41 -5.57
CA HIS A 179 14.80 -8.59 -6.76
C HIS A 179 14.55 -7.16 -6.27
N PRO A 180 15.40 -6.21 -6.66
CA PRO A 180 15.29 -4.84 -6.20
C PRO A 180 13.97 -4.20 -6.64
N ILE A 181 13.31 -3.49 -5.71
CA ILE A 181 12.07 -2.75 -5.95
C ILE A 181 12.11 -1.47 -5.11
N PRO A 182 11.86 -0.27 -5.65
CA PRO A 182 11.66 0.92 -4.85
C PRO A 182 10.58 0.67 -3.77
N TYR A 183 10.90 0.97 -2.52
CA TYR A 183 10.03 0.62 -1.41
C TYR A 183 9.86 1.76 -0.42
N LEU A 184 8.62 2.04 -0.02
CA LEU A 184 8.27 3.01 1.00
C LEU A 184 7.49 2.33 2.12
N ALA A 185 7.94 2.50 3.36
CA ALA A 185 7.22 2.09 4.56
C ALA A 185 6.75 3.31 5.34
N MET A 186 5.49 3.28 5.83
CA MET A 186 4.97 4.24 6.81
C MET A 186 4.62 3.51 8.09
N ALA A 187 5.19 3.96 9.22
CA ALA A 187 4.97 3.34 10.52
C ALA A 187 4.75 4.38 11.63
N GLY A 188 3.65 4.22 12.37
CA GLY A 188 3.33 5.02 13.53
C GLY A 188 4.03 4.52 14.79
N THR A 189 4.62 5.42 15.60
CA THR A 189 5.32 5.01 16.83
C THR A 189 4.37 4.66 17.99
N ALA A 190 3.09 5.01 17.89
CA ALA A 190 2.04 4.67 18.83
C ALA A 190 1.07 3.60 18.28
N ASP A 191 1.50 2.83 17.27
CA ASP A 191 0.71 1.75 16.69
C ASP A 191 0.53 0.61 17.71
N PRO A 192 -0.74 0.30 18.11
CA PRO A 192 -1.00 -0.71 19.12
C PRO A 192 -1.04 -2.16 18.55
N PHE A 193 -1.03 -2.33 17.21
CA PHE A 193 -1.24 -3.63 16.56
C PHE A 193 -0.02 -4.11 15.76
N SER A 194 0.76 -3.19 15.21
CA SER A 194 2.03 -3.46 14.53
C SER A 194 3.11 -2.60 15.18
N PRO A 195 3.69 -3.05 16.31
CA PRO A 195 4.59 -2.21 17.09
C PRO A 195 5.76 -1.69 16.26
N TYR A 196 6.01 -0.39 16.33
CA TYR A 196 7.11 0.27 15.61
C TYR A 196 8.47 -0.37 15.93
N SER A 197 8.69 -0.77 17.19
CA SER A 197 9.92 -1.42 17.67
C SER A 197 9.99 -2.93 17.36
N GLY A 198 9.00 -3.47 16.65
CA GLY A 198 8.90 -4.92 16.44
C GLY A 198 8.33 -5.65 17.66
N GLY A 199 8.28 -6.97 17.56
CA GLY A 199 7.73 -7.84 18.59
C GLY A 199 6.37 -8.43 18.21
N ASP A 200 5.55 -8.73 19.21
CA ASP A 200 4.23 -9.35 19.02
C ASP A 200 3.27 -8.40 18.30
N ALA A 201 2.83 -8.80 17.13
CA ALA A 201 1.80 -8.10 16.36
C ALA A 201 0.42 -8.76 16.59
N GLY A 202 -0.65 -7.97 16.47
CA GLY A 202 -2.02 -8.48 16.54
C GLY A 202 -2.97 -7.61 17.34
N ILE A 203 -4.24 -8.05 17.43
CA ILE A 203 -5.32 -7.35 18.11
C ILE A 203 -5.63 -8.09 19.42
N GLY A 204 -5.04 -7.66 20.53
CA GLY A 204 -5.19 -8.29 21.83
C GLY A 204 -4.61 -9.71 21.89
N SER A 205 -4.97 -10.47 22.93
CA SER A 205 -4.44 -11.83 23.14
C SER A 205 -5.06 -12.90 22.22
N GLN A 206 -6.23 -12.62 21.64
CA GLN A 206 -7.00 -13.60 20.85
C GLN A 206 -6.67 -13.59 19.36
N HIS A 207 -6.17 -12.48 18.82
CA HIS A 207 -5.84 -12.34 17.39
C HIS A 207 -4.37 -12.03 17.22
N ARG A 208 -3.51 -12.92 17.74
CA ARG A 208 -2.06 -12.81 17.55
C ARG A 208 -1.70 -13.07 16.11
N ARG A 209 -0.75 -12.27 15.59
CA ARG A 209 -0.22 -12.36 14.21
C ARG A 209 1.25 -12.79 14.18
N GLY A 210 1.78 -13.20 15.32
CA GLY A 210 3.18 -13.58 15.50
C GLY A 210 4.13 -12.39 15.58
N HIS A 211 5.43 -12.67 15.56
CA HIS A 211 6.47 -11.65 15.72
C HIS A 211 6.79 -10.96 14.40
N GLY A 212 6.89 -9.61 14.45
CA GLY A 212 7.40 -8.76 13.40
C GLY A 212 8.76 -8.16 13.75
N LEU A 213 9.54 -7.81 12.74
CA LEU A 213 10.70 -6.95 12.86
C LEU A 213 10.26 -5.52 13.24
N SER A 214 11.18 -4.70 13.73
CA SER A 214 10.91 -3.26 13.83
C SER A 214 10.70 -2.63 12.44
N ALA A 215 10.09 -1.46 12.41
CA ALA A 215 9.92 -0.71 11.17
C ALA A 215 11.28 -0.41 10.50
N HIS A 216 12.28 -0.04 11.30
CA HIS A 216 13.64 0.22 10.81
C HIS A 216 14.31 -1.04 10.25
N GLU A 217 14.27 -2.17 10.97
CA GLU A 217 14.83 -3.44 10.47
C GLU A 217 14.12 -3.91 9.19
N SER A 218 12.80 -3.70 9.09
CA SER A 218 12.02 -4.01 7.89
C SER A 218 12.47 -3.19 6.68
N ALA A 219 12.66 -1.88 6.84
CA ALA A 219 13.15 -1.00 5.78
C ALA A 219 14.60 -1.31 5.41
N ALA A 220 15.47 -1.51 6.41
CA ALA A 220 16.89 -1.87 6.20
C ALA A 220 17.03 -3.22 5.46
N TYR A 221 16.17 -4.20 5.73
CA TYR A 221 16.11 -5.45 4.97
C TYR A 221 15.91 -5.20 3.48
N PHE A 222 14.94 -4.34 3.11
CA PHE A 222 14.70 -4.03 1.70
C PHE A 222 15.81 -3.17 1.11
N ALA A 223 16.42 -2.26 1.86
CA ALA A 223 17.58 -1.50 1.43
C ALA A 223 18.77 -2.42 1.09
N GLN A 224 19.06 -3.39 1.96
CA GLN A 224 20.07 -4.41 1.69
C GLN A 224 19.72 -5.27 0.47
N ARG A 225 18.47 -5.70 0.35
CA ARG A 225 17.95 -6.48 -0.78
C ARG A 225 18.06 -5.73 -2.09
N ASN A 226 17.87 -4.42 -2.06
CA ASN A 226 17.98 -3.51 -3.22
C ASN A 226 19.45 -3.14 -3.55
N GLY A 227 20.42 -3.63 -2.77
CA GLY A 227 21.84 -3.38 -3.02
C GLY A 227 22.30 -1.99 -2.60
N ALA A 228 21.67 -1.38 -1.59
CA ALA A 228 22.10 -0.11 -1.04
C ALA A 228 23.59 -0.20 -0.63
N SER A 229 24.39 0.74 -1.12
CA SER A 229 25.84 0.78 -0.86
C SER A 229 26.17 1.20 0.58
N ASN A 230 25.25 1.93 1.22
CA ASN A 230 25.32 2.32 2.62
C ASN A 230 24.06 1.82 3.34
N LEU A 231 24.22 1.04 4.40
CA LEU A 231 23.10 0.55 5.22
C LEU A 231 22.69 1.54 6.32
N GLU A 232 23.45 2.60 6.53
CA GLU A 232 23.06 3.74 7.37
C GLU A 232 22.25 4.72 6.52
N PRO A 233 20.98 4.99 6.86
CA PRO A 233 20.14 5.88 6.08
C PRO A 233 20.50 7.35 6.26
N THR A 234 20.20 8.15 5.24
CA THR A 234 20.12 9.60 5.40
C THR A 234 18.82 9.94 6.11
N LYS A 235 18.94 10.60 7.26
CA LYS A 235 17.81 10.96 8.11
C LYS A 235 17.38 12.40 7.90
N THR A 236 16.14 12.62 7.55
CA THR A 236 15.53 13.95 7.35
C THR A 236 14.32 14.12 8.24
N ARG A 237 14.29 15.18 9.05
CA ARG A 237 13.09 15.57 9.80
C ARG A 237 12.24 16.50 8.95
N ARG A 238 11.05 16.06 8.53
CA ARG A 238 10.09 16.83 7.72
C ARG A 238 9.23 17.76 8.58
N SER A 239 8.88 17.30 9.79
CA SER A 239 8.15 18.08 10.80
C SER A 239 8.48 17.56 12.20
N PRO A 240 8.00 18.18 13.29
CA PRO A 240 8.15 17.62 14.64
C PRO A 240 7.62 16.18 14.77
N ALA A 241 6.61 15.83 13.98
CA ALA A 241 5.96 14.52 14.03
C ALA A 241 6.38 13.55 12.90
N VAL A 242 7.22 13.98 11.93
CA VAL A 242 7.59 13.14 10.77
C VAL A 242 9.10 13.13 10.58
N VAL A 243 9.67 11.91 10.59
CA VAL A 243 11.08 11.65 10.27
C VAL A 243 11.14 10.65 9.13
N VAL A 244 12.01 10.89 8.16
CA VAL A 244 12.24 10.02 7.01
C VAL A 244 13.68 9.50 7.07
N ASP A 245 13.82 8.18 7.12
CA ASP A 245 15.08 7.48 6.90
C ASP A 245 15.10 7.01 5.45
N ARG A 246 16.12 7.42 4.68
CA ARG A 246 16.24 7.11 3.25
C ARG A 246 17.55 6.39 2.96
N TRP A 247 17.45 5.27 2.27
CA TRP A 247 18.56 4.54 1.65
C TRP A 247 18.53 4.81 0.15
N ASP A 248 19.56 5.50 -0.33
CA ASP A 248 19.68 5.86 -1.74
C ASP A 248 20.21 4.70 -2.59
N GLY A 249 19.88 4.70 -3.88
CA GLY A 249 20.29 3.71 -4.87
C GLY A 249 19.35 3.75 -6.07
N GLU A 250 19.59 2.88 -7.04
CA GLU A 250 18.70 2.72 -8.21
C GLU A 250 17.27 2.35 -7.79
N HIS A 251 17.14 1.59 -6.71
CA HIS A 251 15.86 1.22 -6.11
C HIS A 251 15.82 1.75 -4.67
N PRO A 252 15.47 3.03 -4.45
CA PRO A 252 15.52 3.65 -3.14
C PRO A 252 14.52 3.01 -2.16
N VAL A 253 14.86 3.09 -0.87
CA VAL A 253 13.98 2.69 0.23
C VAL A 253 13.78 3.87 1.15
N GLU A 254 12.54 4.12 1.56
CA GLU A 254 12.20 5.12 2.57
C GLU A 254 11.39 4.52 3.72
N LEU A 255 11.74 4.90 4.95
CA LEU A 255 10.90 4.70 6.12
C LEU A 255 10.40 6.05 6.62
N TRP A 256 9.10 6.26 6.54
CA TRP A 256 8.40 7.40 7.11
C TRP A 256 7.94 7.07 8.52
N THR A 257 8.66 7.56 9.51
CA THR A 257 8.32 7.41 10.92
C THR A 257 7.36 8.51 11.34
N LEU A 258 6.16 8.12 11.76
CA LEU A 258 5.09 9.01 12.19
C LEU A 258 5.03 9.01 13.73
N ILE A 259 5.63 10.03 14.35
CA ILE A 259 5.78 10.11 15.81
C ILE A 259 4.42 10.35 16.47
N GLY A 260 4.06 9.48 17.41
CA GLY A 260 2.80 9.53 18.15
C GLY A 260 1.56 9.10 17.38
N VAL A 261 1.72 8.59 16.15
CA VAL A 261 0.61 8.13 15.29
C VAL A 261 0.32 6.65 15.52
N GLY A 262 -0.95 6.28 15.46
CA GLY A 262 -1.46 4.93 15.66
C GLY A 262 -1.46 4.07 14.39
N HIS A 263 -2.31 3.02 14.42
CA HIS A 263 -2.49 2.03 13.33
C HIS A 263 -3.48 2.52 12.28
N LEU A 264 -3.08 3.42 11.42
CA LEU A 264 -3.97 4.07 10.46
C LEU A 264 -3.26 4.43 9.15
N VAL A 265 -4.05 4.88 8.17
CA VAL A 265 -3.55 5.47 6.93
C VAL A 265 -3.70 6.98 7.03
N PRO A 266 -2.62 7.77 7.03
CA PRO A 266 -2.72 9.24 7.05
C PRO A 266 -3.54 9.77 5.86
N SER A 267 -4.67 10.43 6.13
CA SER A 267 -5.62 10.83 5.09
C SER A 267 -6.49 12.05 5.47
N ASN A 268 -5.95 12.94 6.32
CA ASN A 268 -6.67 14.13 6.82
C ASN A 268 -8.04 13.77 7.44
N LYS A 269 -8.10 12.65 8.15
CA LYS A 269 -9.30 12.12 8.79
C LYS A 269 -8.99 11.70 10.21
N ASN A 270 -9.94 11.90 11.12
CA ASN A 270 -9.89 11.34 12.46
C ASN A 270 -10.34 9.87 12.42
N TYR A 271 -9.59 9.02 13.06
CA TYR A 271 -9.86 7.59 13.17
C TYR A 271 -10.36 7.24 14.57
N PRO A 272 -11.03 6.07 14.73
CA PRO A 272 -11.44 5.60 16.06
C PRO A 272 -10.25 5.44 17.01
N ASP A 273 -10.43 5.81 18.28
CA ASP A 273 -9.38 5.84 19.31
C ASP A 273 -8.64 4.51 19.50
N PHE A 274 -9.31 3.37 19.26
CA PHE A 274 -8.68 2.04 19.39
C PHE A 274 -7.56 1.81 18.37
N LEU A 275 -7.51 2.57 17.27
CA LEU A 275 -6.41 2.54 16.32
C LEU A 275 -5.21 3.39 16.78
N GLY A 276 -5.36 4.15 17.84
CA GLY A 276 -4.40 5.12 18.32
C GLY A 276 -4.57 6.52 17.67
N PRO A 277 -3.69 7.47 18.02
CA PRO A 277 -3.83 8.86 17.58
C PRO A 277 -3.74 9.04 16.07
N SER A 278 -4.58 9.91 15.53
CA SER A 278 -4.57 10.33 14.12
C SER A 278 -3.51 11.39 13.82
N THR A 279 -3.29 11.71 12.56
CA THR A 279 -2.37 12.77 12.11
C THR A 279 -2.95 13.54 10.94
N ASP A 280 -2.66 14.83 10.88
CA ASP A 280 -2.93 15.76 9.78
C ASP A 280 -1.63 16.27 9.11
N GLN A 281 -0.48 15.69 9.48
CA GLN A 281 0.84 16.16 9.03
C GLN A 281 1.15 15.79 7.57
N LEU A 282 0.45 14.81 7.01
CA LEU A 282 0.61 14.35 5.64
C LEU A 282 -0.58 13.51 5.17
N VAL A 283 -0.69 13.36 3.86
CA VAL A 283 -1.60 12.42 3.20
C VAL A 283 -0.77 11.30 2.57
N ALA A 284 -1.03 10.05 2.97
CA ALA A 284 -0.22 8.91 2.53
C ALA A 284 -0.23 8.72 1.01
N ALA A 285 -1.37 8.97 0.36
CA ALA A 285 -1.49 8.84 -1.09
C ALA A 285 -0.57 9.81 -1.83
N GLU A 286 -0.48 11.07 -1.38
CA GLU A 286 0.40 12.09 -1.98
C GLU A 286 1.87 11.71 -1.82
N VAL A 287 2.28 11.34 -0.60
CA VAL A 287 3.67 10.94 -0.31
C VAL A 287 4.09 9.73 -1.15
N ILE A 288 3.22 8.73 -1.27
CA ILE A 288 3.49 7.52 -2.06
C ILE A 288 3.55 7.85 -3.56
N ALA A 289 2.65 8.68 -4.05
CA ALA A 289 2.66 9.13 -5.43
C ALA A 289 3.96 9.88 -5.78
N ASP A 290 4.34 10.84 -4.94
CA ASP A 290 5.57 11.62 -5.14
C ASP A 290 6.82 10.74 -5.10
N PHE A 291 6.87 9.75 -4.20
CA PHE A 291 7.98 8.79 -4.12
C PHE A 291 8.12 7.95 -5.39
N PHE A 292 7.02 7.58 -6.03
CA PHE A 292 7.02 6.80 -7.27
C PHE A 292 7.07 7.65 -8.54
N GLY A 293 6.96 8.99 -8.44
CA GLY A 293 6.89 9.89 -9.59
C GLY A 293 5.62 9.71 -10.41
N LEU A 294 4.51 9.53 -9.71
CA LEU A 294 3.16 9.44 -10.29
C LEU A 294 2.48 10.79 -10.33
#